data_c873a117c64470e2c8f453cbbea8d94a
#
_entry.id   c873a117c64470e2c8f453cbbea8d94a
#
_cell.length_a   1.000
_cell.length_b   1.000
_cell.length_c   1.000
_cell.angle_alpha   90.00
_cell.angle_beta   90.00
_cell.angle_gamma   90.00
#
_symmetry.space_group_name_H-M   'P 1'
#
loop_
_entity.id
_entity.type
_entity.pdbx_description
1 polymer ?
#
loop_
_entity_poly.entity_id
_entity_poly.type
_entity_poly.pdbx_seq_one_letter_code
_entity_poly.pdbx_strand_id
1 'polypeptide(L)'
;MFNNTLTKIFSNADLASYTKSIYTDIQPFTKEVSFEDGFQIDISNRMFCDIDSSITKESYVEIKDQKYKVMAIKKWDDYLEIHLYKCLRQV
;
A
#
# COMPACT_ATOMS: atom_id res chain seq x y z
N MET A 1 -13.94 -8.22 7.51
CA MET A 1 -14.64 -7.10 6.92
C MET A 1 -14.17 -6.77 5.52
N PHE A 2 -12.88 -6.54 5.32
CA PHE A 2 -12.31 -6.34 3.98
C PHE A 2 -11.81 -7.68 3.50
N ASN A 3 -12.39 -8.22 2.43
CA ASN A 3 -12.09 -9.58 2.02
C ASN A 3 -12.06 -9.80 0.51
N ASN A 4 -11.97 -8.73 -0.27
CA ASN A 4 -12.04 -8.87 -1.72
C ASN A 4 -10.73 -9.32 -2.36
N THR A 5 -9.61 -8.94 -1.79
CA THR A 5 -8.31 -9.15 -2.43
C THR A 5 -7.29 -9.62 -1.40
N LEU A 6 -6.68 -10.76 -1.65
CA LEU A 6 -5.58 -11.23 -0.81
C LEU A 6 -4.33 -10.45 -1.14
N THR A 7 -3.72 -9.87 -0.11
CA THR A 7 -2.61 -8.94 -0.25
C THR A 7 -1.46 -9.39 0.63
N LYS A 8 -0.27 -9.47 0.05
CA LYS A 8 0.95 -9.79 0.81
C LYS A 8 1.58 -8.49 1.30
N ILE A 9 1.95 -8.47 2.57
CA ILE A 9 2.56 -7.31 3.22
C ILE A 9 4.03 -7.58 3.46
N PHE A 10 4.89 -6.66 3.01
CA PHE A 10 6.33 -6.70 3.22
C PHE A 10 6.71 -5.53 4.11
N SER A 11 7.55 -5.77 5.10
CA SER A 11 7.88 -4.72 6.06
C SER A 11 8.85 -3.67 5.51
N ASN A 12 9.55 -3.98 4.42
CA ASN A 12 10.49 -3.05 3.79
C ASN A 12 10.72 -3.47 2.33
N ALA A 13 11.71 -2.85 1.69
CA ALA A 13 11.99 -3.09 0.28
C ALA A 13 12.53 -4.49 -0.02
N ASP A 14 12.88 -5.27 0.99
CA ASP A 14 13.29 -6.65 0.79
C ASP A 14 12.07 -7.50 0.50
N LEU A 15 11.83 -7.76 -0.76
CA LEU A 15 10.64 -8.47 -1.22
C LEU A 15 10.84 -9.99 -1.28
N ALA A 16 11.92 -10.49 -0.70
CA ALA A 16 12.20 -11.92 -0.69
C ALA A 16 11.27 -12.69 0.25
N SER A 17 10.82 -12.05 1.34
CA SER A 17 9.89 -12.68 2.25
C SER A 17 8.90 -11.66 2.76
N TYR A 18 7.66 -12.07 2.85
CA TYR A 18 6.61 -11.16 3.34
C TYR A 18 6.30 -11.44 4.81
N THR A 19 5.81 -10.40 5.47
CA THR A 19 5.47 -10.47 6.89
C THR A 19 4.20 -11.28 7.11
N LYS A 20 3.16 -11.00 6.30
CA LYS A 20 1.87 -11.65 6.44
C LYS A 20 1.03 -11.39 5.20
N SER A 21 -0.05 -12.13 5.07
CA SER A 21 -1.08 -11.88 4.07
C SER A 21 -2.36 -11.44 4.76
N ILE A 22 -3.04 -10.46 4.21
CA ILE A 22 -4.33 -9.99 4.71
C ILE A 22 -5.28 -9.79 3.55
N TYR A 23 -6.56 -9.74 3.85
CA TYR A 23 -7.57 -9.40 2.85
C TYR A 23 -7.85 -7.91 2.90
N THR A 24 -7.95 -7.29 1.74
CA THR A 24 -8.14 -5.84 1.62
C THR A 24 -9.14 -5.53 0.53
N ASP A 25 -9.63 -4.29 0.52
CA ASP A 25 -10.36 -3.74 -0.61
C ASP A 25 -9.44 -2.76 -1.33
N ILE A 26 -9.27 -2.96 -2.64
CA ILE A 26 -8.43 -2.15 -3.48
C ILE A 26 -9.32 -1.33 -4.41
N GLN A 27 -9.00 -0.05 -4.58
CA GLN A 27 -9.74 0.83 -5.49
C GLN A 27 -8.76 1.62 -6.35
N PRO A 28 -9.08 1.85 -7.63
CA PRO A 28 -8.34 2.82 -8.42
C PRO A 28 -8.45 4.20 -7.75
N PHE A 29 -7.36 4.93 -7.75
CA PHE A 29 -7.35 6.23 -7.09
C PHE A 29 -6.20 7.04 -7.67
N THR A 30 -6.48 8.23 -8.15
CA THR A 30 -5.46 9.10 -8.73
C THR A 30 -5.29 10.32 -7.85
N LYS A 31 -4.06 10.52 -7.37
CA LYS A 31 -3.73 11.69 -6.58
C LYS A 31 -2.26 12.04 -6.82
N GLU A 32 -2.01 13.28 -7.19
CA GLU A 32 -0.66 13.78 -7.33
C GLU A 32 -0.18 14.29 -5.98
N VAL A 33 1.01 13.85 -5.58
CA VAL A 33 1.64 14.29 -4.35
C VAL A 33 2.92 15.02 -4.71
N SER A 34 3.04 16.29 -4.27
CA SER A 34 4.22 17.11 -4.53
C SER A 34 5.05 17.22 -3.25
N PHE A 35 6.35 17.13 -3.39
CA PHE A 35 7.29 17.27 -2.29
C PHE A 35 8.00 18.62 -2.38
N GLU A 36 8.59 19.06 -1.26
CA GLU A 36 9.22 20.38 -1.17
C GLU A 36 10.32 20.60 -2.20
N ASP A 37 11.01 19.53 -2.60
CA ASP A 37 12.09 19.61 -3.58
C ASP A 37 11.59 19.62 -5.04
N GLY A 38 10.28 19.72 -5.24
CA GLY A 38 9.70 19.72 -6.58
C GLY A 38 9.44 18.34 -7.15
N PHE A 39 9.74 17.30 -6.40
CA PHE A 39 9.48 15.93 -6.83
C PHE A 39 7.99 15.61 -6.71
N GLN A 40 7.46 14.93 -7.72
CA GLN A 40 6.04 14.57 -7.75
C GLN A 40 5.88 13.06 -7.94
N ILE A 41 4.88 12.48 -7.26
CA ILE A 41 4.53 11.07 -7.39
C ILE A 41 3.03 10.98 -7.57
N ASP A 42 2.60 10.16 -8.53
CA ASP A 42 1.18 9.89 -8.73
C ASP A 42 0.78 8.64 -7.94
N ILE A 43 -0.11 8.82 -6.98
CA ILE A 43 -0.70 7.70 -6.26
C ILE A 43 -1.67 7.01 -7.21
N SER A 44 -1.54 5.70 -7.35
CA SER A 44 -2.32 4.95 -8.35
C SER A 44 -3.49 4.19 -7.75
N ASN A 45 -3.44 3.85 -6.48
CA ASN A 45 -4.48 3.04 -5.85
C ASN A 45 -4.61 3.43 -4.38
N ARG A 46 -5.77 3.12 -3.82
CA ARG A 46 -5.90 3.16 -2.39
C ARG A 46 -6.46 1.83 -1.90
N MET A 47 -6.02 1.44 -0.73
CA MET A 47 -6.33 0.16 -0.13
C MET A 47 -7.01 0.38 1.20
N PHE A 48 -8.07 -0.36 1.47
CA PHE A 48 -8.74 -0.34 2.78
C PHE A 48 -8.55 -1.69 3.43
N CYS A 49 -8.18 -1.68 4.69
CA CYS A 49 -8.01 -2.91 5.45
C CYS A 49 -8.29 -2.67 6.94
N ASP A 50 -8.38 -3.75 7.69
CA ASP A 50 -8.52 -3.66 9.14
C ASP A 50 -7.24 -3.04 9.73
N ILE A 51 -7.38 -2.44 10.90
CA ILE A 51 -6.23 -1.82 11.56
C ILE A 51 -5.16 -2.86 11.82
N ASP A 52 -3.94 -2.56 11.39
CA ASP A 52 -2.82 -3.49 11.48
C ASP A 52 -1.54 -2.68 11.66
N SER A 53 -0.94 -2.79 12.84
CA SER A 53 0.26 -2.02 13.17
C SER A 53 1.50 -2.47 12.42
N SER A 54 1.46 -3.63 11.76
CA SER A 54 2.61 -4.09 10.97
C SER A 54 2.75 -3.35 9.65
N ILE A 55 1.72 -2.59 9.24
CA ILE A 55 1.78 -1.81 8.01
C ILE A 55 2.27 -0.40 8.35
N THR A 56 3.39 -0.01 7.76
CA THR A 56 4.01 1.30 7.99
C THR A 56 4.34 1.96 6.66
N LYS A 57 4.85 3.18 6.71
CA LYS A 57 5.27 3.88 5.49
C LYS A 57 6.48 3.24 4.82
N GLU A 58 7.20 2.37 5.50
CA GLU A 58 8.28 1.59 4.89
C GLU A 58 7.78 0.32 4.22
N SER A 59 6.51 -0.01 4.42
CA SER A 59 5.94 -1.26 3.89
C SER A 59 5.76 -1.23 2.39
N TYR A 60 5.75 -2.43 1.81
CA TYR A 60 5.35 -2.67 0.43
C TYR A 60 4.24 -3.70 0.45
N VAL A 61 3.41 -3.71 -0.57
CA VAL A 61 2.35 -4.71 -0.70
C VAL A 61 2.40 -5.32 -2.10
N GLU A 62 1.97 -6.56 -2.20
CA GLU A 62 1.85 -7.25 -3.49
C GLU A 62 0.43 -7.74 -3.65
N ILE A 63 -0.19 -7.35 -4.77
CA ILE A 63 -1.55 -7.71 -5.11
C ILE A 63 -1.53 -8.23 -6.54
N LYS A 64 -1.92 -9.50 -6.73
CA LYS A 64 -2.00 -10.11 -8.07
C LYS A 64 -0.70 -9.91 -8.86
N ASP A 65 0.42 -10.19 -8.20
CA ASP A 65 1.76 -10.09 -8.79
C ASP A 65 2.23 -8.67 -9.11
N GLN A 66 1.48 -7.64 -8.70
CA GLN A 66 1.89 -6.26 -8.84
C GLN A 66 2.32 -5.72 -7.48
N LYS A 67 3.48 -5.09 -7.42
CA LYS A 67 4.02 -4.53 -6.19
C LYS A 67 3.70 -3.05 -6.09
N TYR A 68 3.46 -2.61 -4.86
CA TYR A 68 3.14 -1.23 -4.54
C TYR A 68 3.92 -0.79 -3.32
N LYS A 69 4.29 0.49 -3.29
CA LYS A 69 4.89 1.13 -2.13
C LYS A 69 3.81 1.83 -1.33
N VAL A 70 3.83 1.66 -0.02
CA VAL A 70 2.95 2.42 0.88
C VAL A 70 3.46 3.85 0.97
N MET A 71 2.65 4.80 0.54
CA MET A 71 3.05 6.21 0.52
C MET A 71 2.40 7.02 1.62
N ALA A 72 1.19 6.66 2.03
CA ALA A 72 0.48 7.36 3.10
C ALA A 72 -0.47 6.40 3.78
N ILE A 73 -0.66 6.59 5.08
CA ILE A 73 -1.58 5.79 5.88
C ILE A 73 -2.48 6.74 6.63
N LYS A 74 -3.78 6.58 6.45
CA LYS A 74 -4.79 7.34 7.18
C LYS A 74 -5.56 6.37 8.05
N LYS A 75 -5.52 6.58 9.35
CA LYS A 75 -6.21 5.73 10.31
C LYS A 75 -7.57 6.32 10.62
N TRP A 76 -8.61 5.55 10.32
CA TRP A 76 -9.97 5.87 10.69
C TRP A 76 -10.32 5.13 11.99
N ASP A 77 -11.54 5.23 12.45
CA ASP A 77 -11.91 4.66 13.75
C ASP A 77 -11.69 3.15 13.82
N ASP A 78 -12.03 2.44 12.75
CA ASP A 78 -11.98 0.98 12.76
C ASP A 78 -11.31 0.38 11.52
N TYR A 79 -10.66 1.19 10.68
CA TYR A 79 -9.98 0.69 9.49
C TYR A 79 -8.86 1.65 9.07
N LEU A 80 -8.04 1.18 8.13
CA LEU A 80 -6.97 1.98 7.54
C LEU A 80 -7.29 2.26 6.07
N GLU A 81 -6.98 3.47 5.66
CA GLU A 81 -6.94 3.85 4.25
C GLU A 81 -5.48 4.07 3.88
N ILE A 82 -4.97 3.30 2.93
CA ILE A 82 -3.56 3.31 2.58
C ILE A 82 -3.44 3.70 1.12
N HIS A 83 -2.64 4.73 0.86
CA HIS A 83 -2.39 5.20 -0.49
C HIS A 83 -1.16 4.50 -1.04
N LEU A 84 -1.29 3.93 -2.24
CA LEU A 84 -0.28 3.08 -2.83
C LEU A 84 0.28 3.70 -4.11
N TYR A 85 1.59 3.58 -4.27
CA TYR A 85 2.30 3.93 -5.47
C TYR A 85 2.70 2.66 -6.19
N LYS A 86 2.27 2.52 -7.43
CA LYS A 86 2.57 1.32 -8.22
C LYS A 86 4.04 1.29 -8.59
N CYS A 87 4.72 0.21 -8.25
CA CYS A 87 6.11 0.02 -8.61
C CYS A 87 6.18 -0.46 -10.05
N LEU A 88 6.75 0.36 -10.92
CA LEU A 88 6.83 0.05 -12.34
C LEU A 88 7.93 -0.95 -12.67
N ARG A 89 8.89 -1.13 -11.76
CA ARG A 89 9.97 -2.07 -11.95
C ARG A 89 9.92 -3.14 -10.87
N GLN A 90 10.07 -4.37 -11.32
CA GLN A 90 10.26 -5.50 -10.41
C GLN A 90 11.73 -5.54 -10.02
N VAL A 91 12.00 -5.58 -8.75
CA VAL A 91 13.38 -5.60 -8.27
C VAL A 91 13.68 -7.00 -7.75
#